data_d87e483ab26e456fc9a6b3947d7b26d2
#
_entry.id   d87e483ab26e456fc9a6b3947d7b26d2
#
_cell.length_a   1.000
_cell.length_b   1.000
_cell.length_c   1.000
_cell.angle_alpha   90.00
_cell.angle_beta   90.00
_cell.angle_gamma   90.00
#
_symmetry.space_group_name_H-M   'P 1'
#
loop_
_entity.id
_entity.type
_entity.pdbx_description
1 polymer ?
#
loop_
_entity_poly.entity_id
_entity_poly.type
_entity_poly.pdbx_seq_one_letter_code
_entity_poly.pdbx_strand_id
1 'polypeptide(L)'
;MIVQSHQQVAETLTRGERLIAAEGADQFAWLDRKEGHKIQTIWPADGAFAIGAPTVVIKGAPHPNAAKALAEFMISDTVQKLLPGEGIYAGRSDVEPPAGNPPLGQIKLMPIDYEQIEKDAKMLKTRFNEIYQ
;
A
#
# COMPACT_ATOMS: atom_id res chain seq x y z
N MET A 1 17.72 -1.48 -10.71
CA MET A 1 18.10 -0.81 -9.45
C MET A 1 17.11 -1.24 -8.39
N ILE A 2 17.58 -1.63 -7.24
CA ILE A 2 16.76 -1.95 -6.06
C ILE A 2 16.95 -0.80 -5.08
N VAL A 3 15.85 -0.34 -4.50
CA VAL A 3 15.80 0.68 -3.44
C VAL A 3 15.18 0.09 -2.18
N GLN A 4 15.36 0.74 -1.04
CA GLN A 4 14.98 0.16 0.25
C GLN A 4 13.57 0.53 0.72
N SER A 5 12.88 1.45 0.01
CA SER A 5 11.53 1.88 0.37
C SER A 5 10.70 2.29 -0.82
N HIS A 6 9.37 2.21 -0.70
CA HIS A 6 8.45 2.70 -1.72
C HIS A 6 8.56 4.21 -1.94
N GLN A 7 8.92 4.99 -0.91
CA GLN A 7 9.18 6.41 -1.05
C GLN A 7 10.39 6.64 -1.99
N GLN A 8 11.49 5.92 -1.80
CA GLN A 8 12.66 6.02 -2.70
C GLN A 8 12.34 5.63 -4.14
N VAL A 9 11.40 4.70 -4.36
CA VAL A 9 10.91 4.38 -5.71
C VAL A 9 10.31 5.62 -6.35
N ALA A 10 9.38 6.28 -5.68
CA ALA A 10 8.72 7.49 -6.18
C ALA A 10 9.72 8.64 -6.40
N GLU A 11 10.60 8.91 -5.44
CA GLU A 11 11.67 9.92 -5.58
C GLU A 11 12.59 9.68 -6.79
N THR A 12 12.93 8.41 -7.09
CA THR A 12 13.75 8.05 -8.25
C THR A 12 13.06 8.38 -9.57
N LEU A 13 11.74 8.17 -9.63
CA LEU A 13 10.93 8.51 -10.80
C LEU A 13 10.77 10.03 -10.94
N THR A 14 10.47 10.74 -9.86
CA THR A 14 10.26 12.20 -9.89
C THR A 14 11.52 12.96 -10.23
N ARG A 15 12.71 12.44 -9.84
CA ARG A 15 14.00 12.99 -10.26
C ARG A 15 14.42 12.62 -11.71
N GLY A 16 13.61 11.78 -12.39
CA GLY A 16 13.91 11.35 -13.75
C GLY A 16 15.07 10.37 -13.88
N GLU A 17 15.54 9.80 -12.77
CA GLU A 17 16.62 8.80 -12.78
C GLU A 17 16.15 7.48 -13.41
N ARG A 18 14.88 7.20 -13.36
CA ARG A 18 14.20 6.07 -14.00
C ARG A 18 12.85 6.54 -14.55
N LEU A 19 12.41 5.89 -15.62
CA LEU A 19 11.13 6.19 -16.27
C LEU A 19 10.00 5.27 -15.81
N ILE A 20 10.35 4.08 -15.31
CA ILE A 20 9.40 3.04 -14.93
C ILE A 20 9.89 2.38 -13.65
N ALA A 21 8.98 2.13 -12.72
CA ALA A 21 9.15 1.23 -11.60
C ALA A 21 8.21 0.03 -11.77
N ALA A 22 8.76 -1.18 -11.65
CA ALA A 22 7.96 -2.41 -11.74
C ALA A 22 7.14 -2.67 -10.46
N GLU A 23 7.54 -2.04 -9.35
CA GLU A 23 6.87 -2.16 -8.06
C GLU A 23 6.97 -0.82 -7.33
N GLY A 24 5.89 -0.45 -6.65
CA GLY A 24 5.80 0.75 -5.83
C GLY A 24 4.45 0.81 -5.13
N ALA A 25 4.34 1.60 -4.09
CA ALA A 25 3.05 1.88 -3.46
C ALA A 25 2.39 3.08 -4.14
N ASP A 26 1.16 2.90 -4.60
CA ASP A 26 0.37 3.95 -5.26
C ASP A 26 0.24 5.23 -4.42
N GLN A 27 0.20 5.11 -3.10
CA GLN A 27 0.14 6.23 -2.17
C GLN A 27 1.23 7.27 -2.43
N PHE A 28 2.49 6.84 -2.61
CA PHE A 28 3.59 7.79 -2.85
C PHE A 28 3.50 8.42 -4.22
N ALA A 29 3.12 7.67 -5.24
CA ALA A 29 2.85 8.23 -6.56
C ALA A 29 1.69 9.23 -6.54
N TRP A 30 0.67 8.98 -5.72
CA TRP A 30 -0.46 9.90 -5.53
C TRP A 30 -0.02 11.20 -4.85
N LEU A 31 0.80 11.12 -3.78
CA LEU A 31 1.35 12.29 -3.08
C LEU A 31 2.20 13.14 -4.03
N ASP A 32 3.08 12.53 -4.80
CA ASP A 32 3.89 13.23 -5.79
C ASP A 32 3.04 13.91 -6.88
N ARG A 33 1.95 13.27 -7.35
CA ARG A 33 0.99 13.92 -8.27
C ARG A 33 0.33 15.13 -7.62
N LYS A 34 -0.05 15.04 -6.35
CA LYS A 34 -0.64 16.17 -5.58
C LYS A 34 0.32 17.33 -5.47
N GLU A 35 1.64 17.08 -5.43
CA GLU A 35 2.70 18.09 -5.47
C GLU A 35 3.02 18.61 -6.89
N GLY A 36 2.36 18.07 -7.92
CA GLY A 36 2.51 18.52 -9.32
C GLY A 36 3.55 17.75 -10.12
N HIS A 37 4.12 16.69 -9.59
CA HIS A 37 5.04 15.82 -10.34
C HIS A 37 4.30 15.00 -11.40
N LYS A 38 4.95 14.79 -12.55
CA LYS A 38 4.41 14.01 -13.68
C LYS A 38 4.66 12.53 -13.50
N ILE A 39 4.05 11.92 -12.50
CA ILE A 39 4.11 10.50 -12.21
C ILE A 39 2.71 9.90 -12.31
N GLN A 40 2.59 8.66 -12.77
CA GLN A 40 1.32 7.97 -12.92
C GLN A 40 1.43 6.52 -12.45
N THR A 41 0.42 6.06 -11.73
CA THR A 41 0.23 4.64 -11.42
C THR A 41 -0.44 3.96 -12.61
N ILE A 42 0.15 2.85 -13.05
CA ILE A 42 -0.42 1.96 -14.07
C ILE A 42 -0.87 0.68 -13.34
N TRP A 43 -2.17 0.43 -13.39
CA TRP A 43 -2.75 -0.79 -12.82
C TRP A 43 -2.58 -1.95 -13.80
N PRO A 44 -1.84 -3.02 -13.44
CA PRO A 44 -1.58 -4.12 -14.37
C PRO A 44 -2.87 -4.87 -14.76
N ALA A 45 -3.00 -5.22 -16.04
CA ALA A 45 -4.17 -5.96 -16.55
C ALA A 45 -4.25 -7.40 -16.00
N ASP A 46 -3.13 -8.00 -15.63
CA ASP A 46 -3.04 -9.30 -14.97
C ASP A 46 -3.37 -9.24 -13.47
N GLY A 47 -3.26 -8.08 -12.86
CA GLY A 47 -3.71 -7.79 -11.50
C GLY A 47 -2.67 -7.04 -10.66
N ALA A 48 -3.16 -6.26 -9.71
CA ALA A 48 -2.37 -5.54 -8.73
C ALA A 48 -2.46 -6.21 -7.35
N PHE A 49 -1.46 -6.04 -6.52
CA PHE A 49 -1.52 -6.46 -5.12
C PHE A 49 -2.18 -5.37 -4.27
N ALA A 50 -3.20 -5.75 -3.49
CA ALA A 50 -3.74 -4.91 -2.43
C ALA A 50 -3.34 -5.53 -1.08
N ILE A 51 -2.43 -4.88 -0.40
CA ILE A 51 -1.95 -5.32 0.92
C ILE A 51 -2.72 -4.54 1.98
N GLY A 52 -3.48 -5.26 2.81
CA GLY A 52 -4.17 -4.66 3.95
C GLY A 52 -3.17 -4.22 5.03
N ALA A 53 -3.40 -3.04 5.60
CA ALA A 53 -2.68 -2.54 6.76
C ALA A 53 -3.60 -2.57 8.00
N PRO A 54 -3.73 -3.72 8.68
CA PRO A 54 -4.66 -3.88 9.79
C PRO A 54 -4.18 -3.14 11.04
N THR A 55 -5.12 -2.53 11.76
CA THR A 55 -4.88 -2.08 13.14
C THR A 55 -5.13 -3.25 14.09
N VAL A 56 -4.17 -3.56 14.94
CA VAL A 56 -4.25 -4.70 15.86
C VAL A 56 -4.00 -4.29 17.31
N VAL A 57 -4.65 -4.98 18.25
CA VAL A 57 -4.39 -4.85 19.68
C VAL A 57 -3.46 -5.99 20.11
N ILE A 58 -2.26 -5.63 20.57
CA ILE A 58 -1.25 -6.61 20.99
C ILE A 58 -1.70 -7.31 22.27
N LYS A 59 -1.56 -8.65 22.32
CA LYS A 59 -1.82 -9.44 23.53
C LYS A 59 -0.85 -8.99 24.64
N GLY A 60 -1.40 -8.68 25.82
CA GLY A 60 -0.60 -8.19 26.96
C GLY A 60 -0.24 -6.71 26.89
N ALA A 61 -0.88 -5.93 26.00
CA ALA A 61 -0.72 -4.48 25.98
C ALA A 61 -0.98 -3.86 27.35
N PRO A 62 -0.19 -2.86 27.80
CA PRO A 62 -0.35 -2.26 29.13
C PRO A 62 -1.67 -1.49 29.29
N HIS A 63 -2.26 -1.03 28.18
CA HIS A 63 -3.52 -0.27 28.15
C HIS A 63 -4.50 -0.86 27.13
N PRO A 64 -5.05 -2.09 27.36
CA PRO A 64 -5.81 -2.80 26.34
C PRO A 64 -7.14 -2.09 25.98
N ASN A 65 -7.77 -1.40 26.93
CA ASN A 65 -9.01 -0.67 26.66
C ASN A 65 -8.77 0.58 25.80
N ALA A 66 -7.69 1.32 26.05
CA ALA A 66 -7.29 2.44 25.21
C ALA A 66 -6.91 1.96 23.79
N ALA A 67 -6.20 0.84 23.67
CA ALA A 67 -5.85 0.23 22.39
C ALA A 67 -7.10 -0.20 21.59
N LYS A 68 -8.11 -0.77 22.24
CA LYS A 68 -9.40 -1.10 21.61
C LYS A 68 -10.13 0.16 21.14
N ALA A 69 -10.23 1.17 22.00
CA ALA A 69 -10.86 2.45 21.63
C ALA A 69 -10.16 3.11 20.44
N LEU A 70 -8.83 3.06 20.38
CA LEU A 70 -8.07 3.54 19.22
C LEU A 70 -8.38 2.72 17.97
N ALA A 71 -8.41 1.40 18.08
CA ALA A 71 -8.72 0.52 16.93
C ALA A 71 -10.13 0.81 16.39
N GLU A 72 -11.13 0.99 17.27
CA GLU A 72 -12.49 1.40 16.89
C GLU A 72 -12.51 2.79 16.24
N PHE A 73 -11.75 3.73 16.75
CA PHE A 73 -11.62 5.06 16.19
C PHE A 73 -11.01 5.01 14.77
N MET A 74 -9.99 4.16 14.54
CA MET A 74 -9.35 4.01 13.24
C MET A 74 -10.29 3.50 12.13
N ILE A 75 -11.32 2.73 12.48
CA ILE A 75 -12.34 2.27 11.52
C ILE A 75 -13.58 3.18 11.47
N SER A 76 -13.61 4.25 12.27
CA SER A 76 -14.71 5.20 12.28
C SER A 76 -14.84 5.97 10.98
N ASP A 77 -16.03 6.49 10.74
CA ASP A 77 -16.34 7.35 9.58
C ASP A 77 -15.38 8.54 9.46
N THR A 78 -15.05 9.14 10.61
CA THR A 78 -14.13 10.29 10.67
C THR A 78 -12.76 9.97 10.10
N VAL A 79 -12.13 8.88 10.56
CA VAL A 79 -10.78 8.51 10.13
C VAL A 79 -10.80 7.98 8.69
N GLN A 80 -11.77 7.11 8.37
CA GLN A 80 -11.82 6.51 7.04
C GLN A 80 -12.02 7.54 5.93
N LYS A 81 -12.76 8.62 6.17
CA LYS A 81 -12.93 9.73 5.21
C LYS A 81 -11.69 10.62 5.06
N LEU A 82 -10.73 10.57 5.97
CA LEU A 82 -9.46 11.29 5.85
C LEU A 82 -8.45 10.57 4.94
N LEU A 83 -8.49 9.23 4.91
CA LEU A 83 -7.49 8.40 4.23
C LEU A 83 -7.31 8.74 2.74
N PRO A 84 -8.37 8.98 1.93
CA PRO A 84 -8.21 9.35 0.54
C PRO A 84 -7.43 10.66 0.32
N GLY A 85 -7.52 11.59 1.26
CA GLY A 85 -6.73 12.83 1.24
C GLY A 85 -5.22 12.64 1.42
N GLU A 86 -4.82 11.45 1.87
CA GLU A 86 -3.43 11.01 2.04
C GLU A 86 -3.03 9.92 1.02
N GLY A 87 -3.82 9.75 -0.04
CA GLY A 87 -3.55 8.76 -1.10
C GLY A 87 -3.82 7.31 -0.69
N ILE A 88 -4.55 7.07 0.40
CA ILE A 88 -4.81 5.74 0.94
C ILE A 88 -6.25 5.33 0.65
N TYR A 89 -6.44 4.13 0.13
CA TYR A 89 -7.76 3.53 0.02
C TYR A 89 -8.32 3.21 1.40
N ALA A 90 -9.54 3.67 1.67
CA ALA A 90 -10.23 3.34 2.90
C ALA A 90 -10.61 1.85 2.96
N GLY A 91 -10.71 1.30 4.15
CA GLY A 91 -11.23 -0.06 4.38
C GLY A 91 -12.76 -0.16 4.27
N ARG A 92 -13.44 0.94 3.97
CA ARG A 92 -14.89 1.05 3.83
C ARG A 92 -15.27 1.28 2.37
N SER A 93 -16.28 0.57 1.91
CA SER A 93 -16.77 0.64 0.52
C SER A 93 -17.61 1.89 0.21
N ASP A 94 -18.06 2.62 1.24
CA ASP A 94 -18.84 3.85 1.11
C ASP A 94 -17.97 5.13 1.13
N VAL A 95 -16.65 4.96 1.13
CA VAL A 95 -15.67 6.06 1.06
C VAL A 95 -15.08 6.11 -0.35
N GLU A 96 -15.11 7.29 -0.96
CA GLU A 96 -14.53 7.52 -2.28
C GLU A 96 -13.02 7.23 -2.30
N PRO A 97 -12.47 6.74 -3.43
CA PRO A 97 -11.04 6.50 -3.57
C PRO A 97 -10.24 7.82 -3.54
N PRO A 98 -8.90 7.75 -3.41
CA PRO A 98 -8.05 8.91 -3.61
C PRO A 98 -8.30 9.57 -4.97
N ALA A 99 -8.34 10.90 -4.99
CA ALA A 99 -8.69 11.67 -6.18
C ALA A 99 -7.82 11.28 -7.40
N GLY A 100 -8.46 10.98 -8.52
CA GLY A 100 -7.80 10.55 -9.76
C GLY A 100 -7.44 9.07 -9.81
N ASN A 101 -7.70 8.32 -8.75
CA ASN A 101 -7.55 6.85 -8.74
C ASN A 101 -8.90 6.17 -9.02
N PRO A 102 -8.92 4.99 -9.66
CA PRO A 102 -10.14 4.21 -9.84
C PRO A 102 -10.64 3.65 -8.50
N PRO A 103 -11.95 3.42 -8.33
CA PRO A 103 -12.47 2.65 -7.20
C PRO A 103 -11.81 1.28 -7.08
N LEU A 104 -11.56 0.82 -5.86
CA LEU A 104 -10.85 -0.44 -5.61
C LEU A 104 -11.52 -1.63 -6.31
N GLY A 105 -12.86 -1.64 -6.39
CA GLY A 105 -13.63 -2.68 -7.10
C GLY A 105 -13.47 -2.69 -8.62
N GLN A 106 -12.88 -1.65 -9.22
CA GLN A 106 -12.54 -1.59 -10.64
C GLN A 106 -11.10 -2.01 -10.93
N ILE A 107 -10.27 -2.16 -9.89
CA ILE A 107 -8.91 -2.66 -10.02
C ILE A 107 -8.96 -4.19 -9.94
N LYS A 108 -8.42 -4.86 -10.94
CA LYS A 108 -8.23 -6.30 -10.85
C LYS A 108 -7.18 -6.59 -9.79
N LEU A 109 -7.57 -7.29 -8.73
CA LEU A 109 -6.65 -7.67 -7.66
C LEU A 109 -6.19 -9.11 -7.83
N MET A 110 -4.92 -9.34 -7.55
CA MET A 110 -4.37 -10.68 -7.44
C MET A 110 -4.68 -11.26 -6.05
N PRO A 111 -5.13 -12.52 -5.98
CA PRO A 111 -5.31 -13.19 -4.69
C PRO A 111 -3.97 -13.36 -3.99
N ILE A 112 -3.93 -13.10 -2.69
CA ILE A 112 -2.74 -13.30 -1.85
C ILE A 112 -3.01 -14.49 -0.93
N ASP A 113 -2.25 -15.57 -1.11
CA ASP A 113 -2.27 -16.71 -0.20
C ASP A 113 -1.21 -16.53 0.88
N TYR A 114 -1.62 -15.93 1.99
CA TYR A 114 -0.72 -15.65 3.11
C TYR A 114 -0.16 -16.93 3.76
N GLU A 115 -0.92 -18.03 3.79
CA GLU A 115 -0.44 -19.30 4.34
C GLU A 115 0.68 -19.90 3.47
N GLN A 116 0.51 -19.84 2.15
CA GLN A 116 1.54 -20.30 1.21
C GLN A 116 2.78 -19.43 1.27
N ILE A 117 2.61 -18.10 1.35
CA ILE A 117 3.74 -17.16 1.51
C ILE A 117 4.53 -17.44 2.79
N GLU A 118 3.86 -17.72 3.90
CA GLU A 118 4.52 -18.08 5.16
C GLU A 118 5.32 -19.37 5.04
N LYS A 119 4.73 -20.42 4.43
CA LYS A 119 5.42 -21.71 4.17
C LYS A 119 6.66 -21.53 3.30
N ASP A 120 6.57 -20.69 2.29
CA ASP A 120 7.61 -20.48 1.28
C ASP A 120 8.59 -19.34 1.63
N ALA A 121 8.41 -18.65 2.75
CA ALA A 121 9.14 -17.42 3.09
C ALA A 121 10.67 -17.56 2.97
N LYS A 122 11.23 -18.69 3.43
CA LYS A 122 12.68 -18.95 3.32
C LYS A 122 13.12 -19.12 1.86
N MET A 123 12.38 -19.89 1.09
CA MET A 123 12.66 -20.13 -0.34
C MET A 123 12.55 -18.82 -1.13
N LEU A 124 11.48 -18.04 -0.91
CA LEU A 124 11.26 -16.76 -1.56
C LEU A 124 12.39 -15.77 -1.28
N LYS A 125 12.84 -15.69 -0.01
CA LYS A 125 13.99 -14.86 0.37
C LYS A 125 15.29 -15.28 -0.31
N THR A 126 15.54 -16.59 -0.39
CA THR A 126 16.73 -17.12 -1.09
C THR A 126 16.68 -16.77 -2.57
N ARG A 127 15.55 -17.01 -3.23
CA ARG A 127 15.36 -16.69 -4.65
C ARG A 127 15.49 -15.19 -4.93
N PHE A 128 14.93 -14.35 -4.08
CA PHE A 128 15.09 -12.89 -4.20
C PHE A 128 16.58 -12.50 -4.18
N ASN A 129 17.34 -13.03 -3.22
CA ASN A 129 18.76 -12.74 -3.11
C ASN A 129 19.57 -13.25 -4.32
N GLU A 130 19.24 -14.45 -4.85
CA GLU A 130 19.89 -15.00 -6.05
C GLU A 130 19.68 -14.14 -7.30
N ILE A 131 18.52 -13.47 -7.39
CA ILE A 131 18.20 -12.65 -8.58
C ILE A 131 18.77 -11.24 -8.45
N TYR A 132 18.82 -10.69 -7.24
CA TYR A 132 19.02 -9.26 -7.03
C TYR A 132 20.29 -8.90 -6.24
N GLN A 133 21.01 -9.83 -5.69
CA GLN A 133 22.28 -9.65 -4.99
C GLN A 133 23.40 -10.45 -5.68
#